data_3589a773af4f4787115df0e65ba9e683
#
_entry.id   3589a773af4f4787115df0e65ba9e683
#
_cell.length_a   1.000
_cell.length_b   1.000
_cell.length_c   1.000
_cell.angle_alpha   90.00
_cell.angle_beta   90.00
_cell.angle_gamma   90.00
#
_symmetry.space_group_name_H-M   'P 1'
#
loop_
_entity.id
_entity.type
_entity.pdbx_description
1 polymer ?
#
loop_
_entity_poly.entity_id
_entity_poly.type
_entity_poly.pdbx_seq_one_letter_code
_entity_poly.pdbx_strand_id
1 'polypeptide(L)'
;MNISKTLLICAGVLMLTACATKDYSAESLKHYTAKQLLTTGEQALAKHNYKDSIKYLEAIDALYPFDPEAKQSQIDVIYAYYKAEDYASALGAADRYIHLYPSGEHTDYAYYVKGLVNFEKDRTWLQRIHPTHAEELDLSTLQDSFVDFETLIKLFPKSVYAKDAEKRMLHIRDLLASRELQTAKFYFDRKAYIAAANRASYIIKHLEGAPQVLDALKIMFKSYRALGAEKQANDVLRILQMNFPKEHV
;
A
#
# COMPACT_ATOMS: atom_id res chain seq x y z
N MET A 1 -61.85 -21.43 -24.97
CA MET A 1 -62.06 -19.99 -24.75
C MET A 1 -61.03 -19.55 -23.69
N ASN A 2 -60.08 -18.94 -24.11
CA ASN A 2 -58.78 -18.39 -23.78
C ASN A 2 -58.55 -17.87 -22.34
N ILE A 3 -58.22 -18.77 -21.42
CA ILE A 3 -57.72 -18.44 -20.07
C ILE A 3 -56.19 -18.22 -20.08
N SER A 4 -55.48 -18.67 -21.11
CA SER A 4 -54.02 -18.58 -21.20
C SER A 4 -53.47 -17.21 -21.60
N LYS A 5 -54.26 -16.33 -22.19
CA LYS A 5 -53.83 -14.99 -22.64
C LYS A 5 -53.93 -13.92 -21.54
N THR A 6 -54.78 -14.10 -20.56
CA THR A 6 -54.94 -13.16 -19.42
C THR A 6 -53.89 -13.37 -18.34
N LEU A 7 -53.29 -14.56 -18.22
CA LEU A 7 -52.23 -14.84 -17.25
C LEU A 7 -50.87 -14.27 -17.68
N LEU A 8 -50.64 -14.06 -18.99
CA LEU A 8 -49.38 -13.52 -19.50
C LEU A 8 -49.30 -12.00 -19.36
N ILE A 9 -50.40 -11.28 -19.24
CA ILE A 9 -50.43 -9.82 -19.12
C ILE A 9 -50.23 -9.41 -17.65
N CYS A 10 -50.60 -10.22 -16.66
CA CYS A 10 -50.36 -9.94 -15.25
C CYS A 10 -48.90 -10.20 -14.80
N ALA A 11 -48.14 -11.04 -15.51
CA ALA A 11 -46.74 -11.31 -15.20
C ALA A 11 -45.78 -10.22 -15.69
N GLY A 12 -46.22 -9.36 -16.61
CA GLY A 12 -45.41 -8.30 -17.20
C GLY A 12 -45.33 -6.97 -16.41
N VAL A 13 -46.19 -6.77 -15.40
CA VAL A 13 -46.33 -5.49 -14.70
C VAL A 13 -45.55 -5.45 -13.36
N LEU A 14 -45.00 -6.58 -12.91
CA LEU A 14 -44.36 -6.70 -11.59
C LEU A 14 -42.82 -6.49 -11.60
N MET A 15 -42.20 -6.08 -12.72
CA MET A 15 -40.75 -5.89 -12.83
C MET A 15 -40.32 -4.42 -12.98
N LEU A 16 -41.15 -3.47 -12.58
CA LEU A 16 -40.76 -2.04 -12.51
C LEU A 16 -40.78 -1.57 -11.05
N THR A 17 -40.20 -2.33 -10.14
CA THR A 17 -39.61 -1.71 -8.96
C THR A 17 -38.31 -1.04 -9.41
N ALA A 18 -38.43 0.16 -9.94
CA ALA A 18 -37.29 1.08 -10.08
C ALA A 18 -36.61 1.14 -8.70
N CYS A 19 -35.42 0.59 -8.59
CA CYS A 19 -34.50 0.98 -7.53
C CYS A 19 -34.43 2.52 -7.62
N ALA A 20 -35.14 3.21 -6.74
CA ALA A 20 -34.89 4.60 -6.46
C ALA A 20 -33.48 4.63 -5.86
N THR A 21 -32.46 4.72 -6.72
CA THR A 21 -31.13 5.10 -6.30
C THR A 21 -31.31 6.48 -5.69
N LYS A 22 -31.21 6.54 -4.35
CA LYS A 22 -31.11 7.82 -3.66
C LYS A 22 -30.02 8.60 -4.37
N ASP A 23 -30.40 9.69 -5.02
CA ASP A 23 -29.44 10.58 -5.67
C ASP A 23 -28.56 11.20 -4.57
N TYR A 24 -27.33 10.70 -4.48
CA TYR A 24 -26.34 11.11 -3.49
C TYR A 24 -25.48 12.27 -4.00
N SER A 25 -26.00 13.10 -4.90
CA SER A 25 -25.29 14.29 -5.36
C SER A 25 -25.08 15.28 -4.21
N ALA A 26 -23.95 15.99 -4.21
CA ALA A 26 -23.67 17.07 -3.26
C ALA A 26 -24.81 18.10 -3.22
N GLU A 27 -25.55 18.26 -4.34
CA GLU A 27 -26.73 19.10 -4.48
C GLU A 27 -27.81 18.78 -3.43
N SER A 28 -28.02 17.49 -3.12
CA SER A 28 -29.03 17.08 -2.11
C SER A 28 -28.63 17.47 -0.68
N LEU A 29 -27.42 17.89 -0.46
CA LEU A 29 -26.84 18.24 0.86
C LEU A 29 -26.67 19.75 1.08
N LYS A 30 -27.08 20.59 0.13
CA LYS A 30 -26.96 22.07 0.21
C LYS A 30 -27.66 22.71 1.41
N HIS A 31 -28.59 22.03 2.05
CA HIS A 31 -29.28 22.51 3.21
C HIS A 31 -28.52 22.33 4.54
N TYR A 32 -27.40 21.59 4.51
CA TYR A 32 -26.48 21.44 5.62
C TYR A 32 -25.37 22.50 5.56
N THR A 33 -24.94 23.00 6.70
CA THR A 33 -23.69 23.78 6.80
C THR A 33 -22.45 22.89 6.73
N ALA A 34 -21.29 23.47 6.41
CA ALA A 34 -20.01 22.73 6.40
C ALA A 34 -19.77 21.99 7.73
N LYS A 35 -20.02 22.68 8.86
CA LYS A 35 -19.90 22.11 10.20
C LYS A 35 -20.84 20.92 10.44
N GLN A 36 -22.08 20.99 9.98
CA GLN A 36 -23.04 19.89 10.10
C GLN A 36 -22.61 18.68 9.26
N LEU A 37 -22.11 18.93 8.04
CA LEU A 37 -21.58 17.88 7.17
C LEU A 37 -20.37 17.21 7.81
N LEU A 38 -19.41 17.99 8.33
CA LEU A 38 -18.22 17.46 9.00
C LEU A 38 -18.62 16.58 10.19
N THR A 39 -19.44 17.11 11.11
CA THR A 39 -19.89 16.35 12.28
C THR A 39 -20.61 15.06 11.89
N THR A 40 -21.46 15.11 10.84
CA THR A 40 -22.18 13.91 10.37
C THR A 40 -21.23 12.90 9.73
N GLY A 41 -20.25 13.36 8.94
CA GLY A 41 -19.21 12.54 8.34
C GLY A 41 -18.34 11.86 9.39
N GLU A 42 -17.87 12.58 10.40
CA GLU A 42 -17.09 12.06 11.53
C GLU A 42 -17.89 11.04 12.36
N GLN A 43 -19.17 11.30 12.62
CA GLN A 43 -20.04 10.35 13.30
C GLN A 43 -20.23 9.04 12.51
N ALA A 44 -20.37 9.14 11.19
CA ALA A 44 -20.43 7.99 10.32
C ALA A 44 -19.10 7.21 10.35
N LEU A 45 -17.96 7.92 10.34
CA LEU A 45 -16.63 7.36 10.46
C LEU A 45 -16.45 6.56 11.75
N ALA A 46 -16.85 7.16 12.89
CA ALA A 46 -16.79 6.52 14.20
C ALA A 46 -17.67 5.25 14.29
N LYS A 47 -18.73 5.19 13.50
CA LYS A 47 -19.62 4.01 13.38
C LYS A 47 -19.16 3.01 12.32
N HIS A 48 -17.98 3.20 11.73
CA HIS A 48 -17.43 2.41 10.61
C HIS A 48 -18.31 2.40 9.35
N ASN A 49 -19.21 3.38 9.22
CA ASN A 49 -19.99 3.58 8.00
C ASN A 49 -19.22 4.48 7.03
N TYR A 50 -18.20 3.89 6.42
CA TYR A 50 -17.26 4.63 5.57
C TYR A 50 -17.93 5.24 4.33
N LYS A 51 -18.91 4.55 3.75
CA LYS A 51 -19.66 5.03 2.58
C LYS A 51 -20.39 6.34 2.87
N ASP A 52 -21.12 6.41 3.97
CA ASP A 52 -21.81 7.63 4.35
C ASP A 52 -20.82 8.71 4.80
N SER A 53 -19.74 8.33 5.49
CA SER A 53 -18.68 9.26 5.87
C SER A 53 -18.09 9.95 4.64
N ILE A 54 -17.66 9.19 3.64
CA ILE A 54 -17.12 9.71 2.37
C ILE A 54 -18.10 10.69 1.74
N LYS A 55 -19.38 10.32 1.64
CA LYS A 55 -20.43 11.18 1.07
C LYS A 55 -20.50 12.54 1.72
N TYR A 56 -20.53 12.60 3.05
CA TYR A 56 -20.66 13.88 3.78
C TYR A 56 -19.37 14.70 3.73
N LEU A 57 -18.22 14.04 3.83
CA LEU A 57 -16.92 14.72 3.78
C LEU A 57 -16.62 15.30 2.39
N GLU A 58 -16.90 14.54 1.32
CA GLU A 58 -16.73 15.04 -0.06
C GLU A 58 -17.70 16.20 -0.38
N ALA A 59 -18.90 16.18 0.20
CA ALA A 59 -19.85 17.27 0.00
C ALA A 59 -19.31 18.61 0.52
N ILE A 60 -18.44 18.61 1.55
CA ILE A 60 -17.79 19.83 2.03
C ILE A 60 -16.83 20.38 0.98
N ASP A 61 -16.00 19.53 0.38
CA ASP A 61 -15.05 19.94 -0.66
C ASP A 61 -15.77 20.53 -1.89
N ALA A 62 -16.95 19.96 -2.22
CA ALA A 62 -17.77 20.41 -3.35
C ALA A 62 -18.58 21.69 -3.09
N LEU A 63 -19.14 21.86 -1.86
CA LEU A 63 -20.07 22.94 -1.55
C LEU A 63 -19.41 24.09 -0.79
N TYR A 64 -18.38 23.81 0.00
CA TYR A 64 -17.74 24.73 0.94
C TYR A 64 -16.20 24.65 0.89
N PRO A 65 -15.57 24.72 -0.30
CA PRO A 65 -14.13 24.46 -0.47
C PRO A 65 -13.21 25.44 0.28
N PHE A 66 -13.73 26.59 0.67
CA PHE A 66 -12.97 27.65 1.37
C PHE A 66 -13.30 27.74 2.87
N ASP A 67 -14.18 26.89 3.38
CA ASP A 67 -14.51 26.87 4.81
C ASP A 67 -13.38 26.19 5.61
N PRO A 68 -13.17 26.58 6.89
CA PRO A 68 -12.18 25.96 7.75
C PRO A 68 -12.35 24.44 7.88
N GLU A 69 -13.59 23.95 7.81
CA GLU A 69 -13.96 22.55 7.88
C GLU A 69 -13.47 21.74 6.66
N ALA A 70 -13.22 22.38 5.52
CA ALA A 70 -12.77 21.72 4.31
C ALA A 70 -11.40 21.04 4.51
N LYS A 71 -10.48 21.68 5.24
CA LYS A 71 -9.15 21.11 5.49
C LYS A 71 -9.25 19.84 6.35
N GLN A 72 -10.11 19.82 7.36
CA GLN A 72 -10.32 18.64 8.20
C GLN A 72 -11.03 17.54 7.42
N SER A 73 -12.06 17.87 6.64
CA SER A 73 -12.77 16.87 5.83
C SER A 73 -11.86 16.18 4.83
N GLN A 74 -10.89 16.89 4.23
CA GLN A 74 -9.90 16.32 3.30
C GLN A 74 -8.98 15.30 3.97
N ILE A 75 -8.64 15.46 5.25
CA ILE A 75 -7.89 14.47 6.01
C ILE A 75 -8.77 13.26 6.35
N ASP A 76 -9.97 13.50 6.83
CA ASP A 76 -10.87 12.44 7.28
C ASP A 76 -11.32 11.55 6.11
N VAL A 77 -11.51 12.15 4.92
CA VAL A 77 -11.88 11.38 3.73
C VAL A 77 -10.78 10.44 3.26
N ILE A 78 -9.50 10.82 3.43
CA ILE A 78 -8.36 9.91 3.15
C ILE A 78 -8.48 8.65 3.99
N TYR A 79 -8.75 8.81 5.29
CA TYR A 79 -8.95 7.68 6.19
C TYR A 79 -10.19 6.86 5.84
N ALA A 80 -11.30 7.54 5.52
CA ALA A 80 -12.55 6.88 5.15
C ALA A 80 -12.38 6.01 3.90
N TYR A 81 -11.72 6.50 2.86
CA TYR A 81 -11.38 5.72 1.66
C TYR A 81 -10.46 4.54 1.97
N TYR A 82 -9.39 4.77 2.74
CA TYR A 82 -8.49 3.69 3.15
C TYR A 82 -9.24 2.58 3.89
N LYS A 83 -10.12 2.93 4.83
CA LYS A 83 -10.92 1.96 5.59
C LYS A 83 -12.03 1.30 4.79
N ALA A 84 -12.52 1.96 3.73
CA ALA A 84 -13.43 1.38 2.74
C ALA A 84 -12.73 0.46 1.75
N GLU A 85 -11.41 0.33 1.81
CA GLU A 85 -10.55 -0.37 0.84
C GLU A 85 -10.64 0.23 -0.59
N ASP A 86 -11.14 1.46 -0.72
CA ASP A 86 -11.05 2.24 -1.96
C ASP A 86 -9.67 2.90 -2.06
N TYR A 87 -8.69 2.07 -2.35
CA TYR A 87 -7.28 2.46 -2.35
C TYR A 87 -6.95 3.50 -3.42
N ALA A 88 -7.61 3.45 -4.57
CA ALA A 88 -7.40 4.42 -5.63
C ALA A 88 -7.84 5.82 -5.20
N SER A 89 -9.03 5.94 -4.61
CA SER A 89 -9.54 7.21 -4.08
C SER A 89 -8.71 7.70 -2.89
N ALA A 90 -8.26 6.79 -2.01
CA ALA A 90 -7.40 7.14 -0.88
C ALA A 90 -6.06 7.76 -1.33
N LEU A 91 -5.39 7.16 -2.33
CA LEU A 91 -4.15 7.70 -2.90
C LEU A 91 -4.39 9.07 -3.55
N GLY A 92 -5.43 9.20 -4.38
CA GLY A 92 -5.77 10.46 -5.03
C GLY A 92 -6.10 11.59 -4.03
N ALA A 93 -6.83 11.28 -2.96
CA ALA A 93 -7.13 12.24 -1.90
C ALA A 93 -5.88 12.65 -1.11
N ALA A 94 -5.00 11.69 -0.79
CA ALA A 94 -3.74 11.96 -0.10
C ALA A 94 -2.79 12.81 -0.95
N ASP A 95 -2.63 12.50 -2.24
CA ASP A 95 -1.80 13.28 -3.16
C ASP A 95 -2.33 14.71 -3.30
N ARG A 96 -3.64 14.89 -3.41
CA ARG A 96 -4.28 16.21 -3.45
C ARG A 96 -3.99 16.99 -2.16
N TYR A 97 -4.13 16.37 -0.99
CA TYR A 97 -3.86 17.02 0.29
C TYR A 97 -2.38 17.44 0.41
N ILE A 98 -1.45 16.56 0.06
CA ILE A 98 -0.01 16.87 0.08
C ILE A 98 0.32 18.03 -0.87
N HIS A 99 -0.30 18.06 -2.05
CA HIS A 99 -0.10 19.14 -3.01
C HIS A 99 -0.64 20.49 -2.50
N LEU A 100 -1.81 20.50 -1.89
CA LEU A 100 -2.42 21.73 -1.35
C LEU A 100 -1.72 22.21 -0.08
N TYR A 101 -1.23 21.30 0.75
CA TYR A 101 -0.66 21.61 2.07
C TYR A 101 0.69 20.91 2.29
N PRO A 102 1.74 21.22 1.52
CA PRO A 102 3.00 20.45 1.55
C PRO A 102 3.74 20.49 2.91
N SER A 103 3.46 21.48 3.73
CA SER A 103 3.98 21.62 5.10
C SER A 103 2.85 21.77 6.13
N GLY A 104 1.66 21.24 5.83
CA GLY A 104 0.50 21.31 6.70
C GLY A 104 0.63 20.41 7.93
N GLU A 105 -0.22 20.64 8.91
CA GLU A 105 -0.23 19.94 10.20
C GLU A 105 -0.42 18.43 10.08
N HIS A 106 -1.15 17.96 9.04
CA HIS A 106 -1.48 16.56 8.83
C HIS A 106 -0.86 15.98 7.53
N THR A 107 0.11 16.65 6.95
CA THR A 107 0.76 16.18 5.72
C THR A 107 1.57 14.91 5.97
N ASP A 108 2.13 14.76 7.16
CA ASP A 108 2.76 13.53 7.62
C ASP A 108 1.76 12.35 7.64
N TYR A 109 0.53 12.58 8.09
CA TYR A 109 -0.52 11.58 8.05
C TYR A 109 -0.88 11.16 6.61
N ALA A 110 -0.97 12.11 5.69
CA ALA A 110 -1.26 11.80 4.29
C ALA A 110 -0.16 10.90 3.66
N TYR A 111 1.12 11.18 3.90
CA TYR A 111 2.23 10.29 3.51
C TYR A 111 2.14 8.92 4.18
N TYR A 112 1.78 8.90 5.47
CA TYR A 112 1.64 7.65 6.20
C TYR A 112 0.57 6.76 5.59
N VAL A 113 -0.62 7.31 5.29
CA VAL A 113 -1.70 6.54 4.65
C VAL A 113 -1.34 6.11 3.24
N LYS A 114 -0.63 6.93 2.45
CA LYS A 114 -0.09 6.49 1.16
C LYS A 114 0.77 5.24 1.30
N GLY A 115 1.71 5.26 2.24
CA GLY A 115 2.54 4.09 2.54
C GLY A 115 1.73 2.86 2.92
N LEU A 116 0.68 3.02 3.76
CA LEU A 116 -0.23 1.93 4.13
C LEU A 116 -0.97 1.38 2.92
N VAL A 117 -1.55 2.25 2.09
CA VAL A 117 -2.30 1.86 0.90
C VAL A 117 -1.41 1.11 -0.08
N ASN A 118 -0.23 1.64 -0.39
CA ASN A 118 0.72 1.00 -1.31
C ASN A 118 1.22 -0.35 -0.78
N PHE A 119 1.27 -0.53 0.54
CA PHE A 119 1.58 -1.82 1.15
C PHE A 119 0.43 -2.83 1.05
N GLU A 120 -0.82 -2.39 1.05
CA GLU A 120 -2.01 -3.26 1.17
C GLU A 120 -2.76 -3.47 -0.13
N LYS A 121 -2.68 -2.55 -1.10
CA LYS A 121 -3.56 -2.51 -2.29
C LYS A 121 -3.53 -3.78 -3.14
N ASP A 122 -2.38 -4.46 -3.21
CA ASP A 122 -2.23 -5.69 -4.02
C ASP A 122 -2.24 -6.96 -3.18
N ARG A 123 -2.47 -6.84 -1.87
CA ARG A 123 -2.55 -8.00 -0.98
C ARG A 123 -3.93 -8.63 -1.06
N THR A 124 -3.96 -9.87 -1.50
CA THR A 124 -5.20 -10.68 -1.44
C THR A 124 -5.62 -10.94 0.01
N TRP A 125 -6.88 -11.22 0.23
CA TRP A 125 -7.39 -11.58 1.57
C TRP A 125 -6.65 -12.79 2.17
N LEU A 126 -6.20 -13.75 1.34
CA LEU A 126 -5.41 -14.90 1.77
C LEU A 126 -4.02 -14.47 2.29
N GLN A 127 -3.37 -13.54 1.61
CA GLN A 127 -2.06 -13.01 2.01
C GLN A 127 -2.14 -12.16 3.29
N ARG A 128 -3.31 -11.57 3.58
CA ARG A 128 -3.55 -10.86 4.85
C ARG A 128 -3.67 -11.83 6.03
N ILE A 129 -4.23 -13.03 5.82
CA ILE A 129 -4.43 -14.06 6.85
C ILE A 129 -3.19 -14.95 6.99
N HIS A 130 -2.54 -15.29 5.87
CA HIS A 130 -1.35 -16.13 5.80
C HIS A 130 -0.19 -15.39 5.13
N PRO A 131 0.64 -14.67 5.88
CA PRO A 131 1.77 -13.90 5.34
C PRO A 131 2.89 -14.73 4.70
N THR A 132 2.77 -16.06 4.71
CA THR A 132 3.75 -17.00 4.11
C THR A 132 3.85 -16.90 2.57
N HIS A 133 2.90 -16.25 1.91
CA HIS A 133 2.92 -16.02 0.45
C HIS A 133 3.34 -14.59 0.07
N ALA A 134 4.21 -13.98 0.87
CA ALA A 134 4.81 -12.67 0.56
C ALA A 134 5.55 -12.65 -0.78
N GLU A 135 5.89 -13.82 -1.31
CA GLU A 135 6.58 -14.05 -2.58
C GLU A 135 5.75 -13.64 -3.81
N GLU A 136 4.44 -13.52 -3.66
CA GLU A 136 3.49 -13.18 -4.74
C GLU A 136 3.13 -11.69 -4.77
N LEU A 137 3.67 -10.89 -3.82
CA LEU A 137 3.41 -9.45 -3.78
C LEU A 137 4.06 -8.73 -4.96
N ASP A 138 3.39 -7.73 -5.50
CA ASP A 138 3.99 -6.86 -6.50
C ASP A 138 5.13 -6.03 -5.87
N LEU A 139 6.33 -6.18 -6.42
CA LEU A 139 7.51 -5.46 -5.93
C LEU A 139 7.39 -3.95 -6.12
N SER A 140 6.67 -3.49 -7.15
CA SER A 140 6.52 -2.06 -7.43
C SER A 140 5.75 -1.37 -6.31
N THR A 141 4.67 -1.96 -5.84
CA THR A 141 3.85 -1.40 -4.76
C THR A 141 4.55 -1.40 -3.40
N LEU A 142 5.38 -2.42 -3.14
CA LEU A 142 6.25 -2.44 -1.96
C LEU A 142 7.31 -1.34 -2.02
N GLN A 143 7.89 -1.08 -3.21
CA GLN A 143 8.84 0.02 -3.41
C GLN A 143 8.17 1.38 -3.23
N ASP A 144 6.97 1.59 -3.79
CA ASP A 144 6.18 2.80 -3.59
C ASP A 144 5.90 3.04 -2.11
N SER A 145 5.45 2.00 -1.39
CA SER A 145 5.22 2.05 0.05
C SER A 145 6.49 2.45 0.83
N PHE A 146 7.64 1.86 0.47
CA PHE A 146 8.92 2.19 1.09
C PHE A 146 9.27 3.67 0.89
N VAL A 147 9.12 4.18 -0.33
CA VAL A 147 9.40 5.59 -0.68
C VAL A 147 8.47 6.55 0.07
N ASP A 148 7.17 6.22 0.20
CA ASP A 148 6.22 7.04 0.94
C ASP A 148 6.59 7.14 2.43
N PHE A 149 6.94 6.00 3.07
CA PHE A 149 7.39 6.00 4.47
C PHE A 149 8.74 6.69 4.65
N GLU A 150 9.70 6.48 3.74
CA GLU A 150 10.98 7.18 3.76
C GLU A 150 10.78 8.70 3.67
N THR A 151 9.92 9.15 2.76
CA THR A 151 9.57 10.56 2.57
C THR A 151 8.96 11.15 3.85
N LEU A 152 8.03 10.42 4.48
CA LEU A 152 7.45 10.81 5.76
C LEU A 152 8.55 11.05 6.80
N ILE A 153 9.43 10.06 7.02
CA ILE A 153 10.47 10.15 8.05
C ILE A 153 11.45 11.29 7.75
N LYS A 154 11.81 11.48 6.48
CA LYS A 154 12.75 12.51 6.05
C LYS A 154 12.18 13.92 6.21
N LEU A 155 10.90 14.13 5.82
CA LEU A 155 10.27 15.45 5.90
C LEU A 155 9.71 15.75 7.29
N PHE A 156 9.24 14.73 8.00
CA PHE A 156 8.55 14.84 9.29
C PHE A 156 9.15 13.91 10.36
N PRO A 157 10.44 14.07 10.72
CA PRO A 157 11.13 13.14 11.63
C PRO A 157 10.55 13.11 13.05
N LYS A 158 9.75 14.12 13.42
CA LYS A 158 9.06 14.21 14.73
C LYS A 158 7.60 13.76 14.66
N SER A 159 7.14 13.27 13.52
CA SER A 159 5.79 12.74 13.36
C SER A 159 5.53 11.58 14.31
N VAL A 160 4.32 11.51 14.83
CA VAL A 160 3.87 10.39 15.65
C VAL A 160 3.85 9.07 14.86
N TYR A 161 3.80 9.15 13.53
CA TYR A 161 3.80 8.01 12.61
C TYR A 161 5.21 7.53 12.24
N ALA A 162 6.26 8.34 12.48
CA ALA A 162 7.62 8.03 12.02
C ALA A 162 8.13 6.69 12.54
N LYS A 163 7.93 6.39 13.82
CA LYS A 163 8.37 5.13 14.43
C LYS A 163 7.68 3.88 13.86
N ASP A 164 6.39 3.98 13.51
CA ASP A 164 5.68 2.88 12.86
C ASP A 164 6.12 2.75 11.40
N ALA A 165 6.30 3.87 10.70
CA ALA A 165 6.83 3.89 9.34
C ALA A 165 8.21 3.21 9.24
N GLU A 166 9.14 3.48 10.16
CA GLU A 166 10.43 2.79 10.24
C GLU A 166 10.29 1.28 10.35
N LYS A 167 9.41 0.79 11.22
CA LYS A 167 9.17 -0.65 11.38
C LYS A 167 8.62 -1.27 10.09
N ARG A 168 7.72 -0.57 9.41
CA ARG A 168 7.17 -1.02 8.13
C ARG A 168 8.23 -1.04 7.03
N MET A 169 9.09 -0.04 6.96
CA MET A 169 10.21 -0.01 6.03
C MET A 169 11.17 -1.21 6.25
N LEU A 170 11.50 -1.55 7.50
CA LEU A 170 12.30 -2.73 7.81
C LEU A 170 11.60 -4.01 7.33
N HIS A 171 10.30 -4.12 7.56
CA HIS A 171 9.52 -5.27 7.10
C HIS A 171 9.48 -5.36 5.56
N ILE A 172 9.25 -4.24 4.87
CA ILE A 172 9.27 -4.18 3.39
C ILE A 172 10.67 -4.57 2.86
N ARG A 173 11.75 -4.05 3.46
CA ARG A 173 13.12 -4.44 3.10
C ARG A 173 13.32 -5.95 3.18
N ASP A 174 12.86 -6.57 4.27
CA ASP A 174 13.03 -8.00 4.49
C ASP A 174 12.20 -8.82 3.48
N LEU A 175 11.01 -8.37 3.10
CA LEU A 175 10.19 -8.96 2.03
C LEU A 175 10.89 -8.88 0.67
N LEU A 176 11.41 -7.69 0.31
CA LEU A 176 12.16 -7.47 -0.93
C LEU A 176 13.41 -8.36 -0.98
N ALA A 177 14.15 -8.45 0.13
CA ALA A 177 15.34 -9.30 0.22
C ALA A 177 15.00 -10.79 0.09
N SER A 178 13.90 -11.26 0.68
CA SER A 178 13.42 -12.63 0.53
C SER A 178 13.10 -12.97 -0.93
N ARG A 179 12.43 -12.06 -1.63
CA ARG A 179 12.07 -12.23 -3.05
C ARG A 179 13.31 -12.28 -3.94
N GLU A 180 14.25 -11.36 -3.74
CA GLU A 180 15.51 -11.34 -4.50
C GLU A 180 16.35 -12.59 -4.22
N LEU A 181 16.39 -13.06 -2.96
CA LEU A 181 17.10 -14.28 -2.59
C LEU A 181 16.49 -15.52 -3.26
N GLN A 182 15.17 -15.63 -3.30
CA GLN A 182 14.48 -16.71 -3.98
C GLN A 182 14.80 -16.70 -5.48
N THR A 183 14.79 -15.52 -6.09
CA THR A 183 15.18 -15.35 -7.49
C THR A 183 16.64 -15.73 -7.74
N ALA A 184 17.54 -15.36 -6.82
CA ALA A 184 18.95 -15.75 -6.89
C ALA A 184 19.12 -17.28 -6.81
N LYS A 185 18.41 -17.96 -5.87
CA LYS A 185 18.40 -19.43 -5.75
C LYS A 185 17.88 -20.07 -7.04
N PHE A 186 16.78 -19.60 -7.59
CA PHE A 186 16.21 -20.09 -8.84
C PHE A 186 17.20 -20.03 -10.02
N TYR A 187 17.93 -18.92 -10.17
CA TYR A 187 18.96 -18.81 -11.19
C TYR A 187 20.16 -19.71 -10.92
N PHE A 188 20.58 -19.82 -9.66
CA PHE A 188 21.68 -20.67 -9.26
C PHE A 188 21.43 -22.15 -9.61
N ASP A 189 20.24 -22.67 -9.27
CA ASP A 189 19.82 -24.04 -9.52
C ASP A 189 19.79 -24.37 -11.02
N ARG A 190 19.55 -23.36 -11.87
CA ARG A 190 19.60 -23.46 -13.34
C ARG A 190 20.98 -23.20 -13.94
N LYS A 191 22.02 -23.10 -13.09
CA LYS A 191 23.40 -22.82 -13.50
C LYS A 191 23.56 -21.44 -14.21
N ALA A 192 22.60 -20.53 -14.08
CA ALA A 192 22.69 -19.16 -14.57
C ALA A 192 23.45 -18.30 -13.54
N TYR A 193 24.71 -18.64 -13.28
CA TYR A 193 25.49 -18.11 -12.16
C TYR A 193 25.69 -16.60 -12.19
N ILE A 194 25.82 -15.99 -13.38
CA ILE A 194 25.91 -14.52 -13.50
C ILE A 194 24.62 -13.86 -13.00
N ALA A 195 23.46 -14.38 -13.41
CA ALA A 195 22.17 -13.85 -12.97
C ALA A 195 21.97 -14.04 -11.46
N ALA A 196 22.35 -15.22 -10.93
CA ALA A 196 22.29 -15.51 -9.50
C ALA A 196 23.16 -14.54 -8.69
N ALA A 197 24.41 -14.32 -9.11
CA ALA A 197 25.34 -13.38 -8.46
C ALA A 197 24.82 -11.94 -8.51
N ASN A 198 24.21 -11.50 -9.61
CA ASN A 198 23.65 -10.16 -9.74
C ASN A 198 22.47 -9.94 -8.78
N ARG A 199 21.56 -10.92 -8.66
CA ARG A 199 20.45 -10.85 -7.70
C ARG A 199 20.94 -10.84 -6.25
N ALA A 200 21.89 -11.70 -5.91
CA ALA A 200 22.53 -11.69 -4.59
C ALA A 200 23.25 -10.36 -4.29
N SER A 201 23.96 -9.81 -5.28
CA SER A 201 24.61 -8.49 -5.15
C SER A 201 23.63 -7.36 -4.90
N TYR A 202 22.42 -7.40 -5.47
CA TYR A 202 21.38 -6.42 -5.24
C TYR A 202 20.98 -6.37 -3.76
N ILE A 203 20.79 -7.54 -3.12
CA ILE A 203 20.46 -7.61 -1.68
C ILE A 203 21.56 -6.93 -0.85
N ILE A 204 22.84 -7.24 -1.14
CA ILE A 204 23.97 -6.74 -0.38
C ILE A 204 24.10 -5.22 -0.50
N LYS A 205 23.83 -4.67 -1.70
CA LYS A 205 24.01 -3.24 -1.98
C LYS A 205 22.84 -2.36 -1.61
N HIS A 206 21.61 -2.87 -1.70
CA HIS A 206 20.41 -2.05 -1.60
C HIS A 206 19.48 -2.44 -0.45
N LEU A 207 19.68 -3.62 0.15
CA LEU A 207 18.84 -4.15 1.22
C LEU A 207 19.69 -4.50 2.45
N GLU A 208 20.63 -3.60 2.77
CA GLU A 208 21.56 -3.77 3.89
C GLU A 208 20.82 -4.00 5.21
N GLY A 209 21.37 -4.88 6.04
CA GLY A 209 20.78 -5.26 7.33
C GLY A 209 19.59 -6.22 7.23
N ALA A 210 19.20 -6.67 6.02
CA ALA A 210 18.21 -7.73 5.88
C ALA A 210 18.78 -9.09 6.34
N PRO A 211 17.98 -9.95 6.98
CA PRO A 211 18.40 -11.29 7.40
C PRO A 211 18.96 -12.15 6.25
N GLN A 212 18.55 -11.88 5.01
CA GLN A 212 18.93 -12.60 3.81
C GLN A 212 20.34 -12.31 3.30
N VAL A 213 21.04 -11.31 3.85
CA VAL A 213 22.40 -10.90 3.40
C VAL A 213 23.40 -12.05 3.49
N LEU A 214 23.35 -12.86 4.55
CA LEU A 214 24.24 -14.02 4.70
C LEU A 214 24.06 -15.03 3.57
N ASP A 215 22.82 -15.43 3.28
CA ASP A 215 22.51 -16.38 2.21
C ASP A 215 22.86 -15.81 0.83
N ALA A 216 22.63 -14.51 0.62
CA ALA A 216 23.02 -13.81 -0.59
C ALA A 216 24.54 -13.87 -0.83
N LEU A 217 25.34 -13.60 0.21
CA LEU A 217 26.80 -13.74 0.14
C LEU A 217 27.22 -15.17 -0.21
N LYS A 218 26.58 -16.18 0.41
CA LYS A 218 26.86 -17.59 0.11
C LYS A 218 26.54 -17.95 -1.35
N ILE A 219 25.42 -17.52 -1.90
CA ILE A 219 25.06 -17.74 -3.30
C ILE A 219 26.03 -17.01 -4.23
N MET A 220 26.37 -15.78 -3.94
CA MET A 220 27.29 -14.96 -4.73
C MET A 220 28.68 -15.60 -4.79
N PHE A 221 29.20 -16.06 -3.67
CA PHE A 221 30.47 -16.82 -3.60
C PHE A 221 30.44 -18.06 -4.46
N LYS A 222 29.44 -18.94 -4.26
CA LYS A 222 29.27 -20.18 -5.02
C LYS A 222 29.12 -19.92 -6.53
N SER A 223 28.43 -18.86 -6.90
CA SER A 223 28.26 -18.44 -8.29
C SER A 223 29.59 -18.05 -8.94
N TYR A 224 30.41 -17.22 -8.29
CA TYR A 224 31.70 -16.83 -8.81
C TYR A 224 32.70 -18.01 -8.86
N ARG A 225 32.64 -18.90 -7.87
CA ARG A 225 33.43 -20.16 -7.92
C ARG A 225 33.06 -21.03 -9.14
N ALA A 226 31.76 -21.19 -9.40
CA ALA A 226 31.28 -21.96 -10.54
C ALA A 226 31.64 -21.33 -11.90
N LEU A 227 31.86 -20.03 -11.95
CA LEU A 227 32.27 -19.26 -13.13
C LEU A 227 33.82 -19.24 -13.30
N GLY A 228 34.59 -19.75 -12.35
CA GLY A 228 36.06 -19.62 -12.35
C GLY A 228 36.55 -18.20 -12.06
N ALA A 229 35.69 -17.33 -11.53
CA ALA A 229 35.97 -15.92 -11.20
C ALA A 229 36.61 -15.83 -9.79
N GLU A 230 37.83 -16.37 -9.65
CA GLU A 230 38.50 -16.55 -8.35
C GLU A 230 38.68 -15.24 -7.57
N LYS A 231 39.03 -14.13 -8.26
CA LYS A 231 39.20 -12.83 -7.59
C LYS A 231 37.91 -12.40 -6.93
N GLN A 232 36.81 -12.42 -7.67
CA GLN A 232 35.47 -12.02 -7.16
C GLN A 232 35.01 -12.95 -6.04
N ALA A 233 35.23 -14.28 -6.18
CA ALA A 233 34.93 -15.24 -5.13
C ALA A 233 35.70 -14.92 -3.84
N ASN A 234 37.00 -14.66 -3.93
CA ASN A 234 37.81 -14.32 -2.76
C ASN A 234 37.41 -12.99 -2.11
N ASP A 235 37.01 -11.99 -2.90
CA ASP A 235 36.49 -10.72 -2.37
C ASP A 235 35.20 -10.94 -1.58
N VAL A 236 34.27 -11.75 -2.10
CA VAL A 236 33.02 -12.11 -1.40
C VAL A 236 33.30 -12.91 -0.14
N LEU A 237 34.23 -13.87 -0.20
CA LEU A 237 34.63 -14.69 0.96
C LEU A 237 35.19 -13.80 2.09
N ARG A 238 36.02 -12.81 1.74
CA ARG A 238 36.54 -11.84 2.73
C ARG A 238 35.41 -11.06 3.40
N ILE A 239 34.43 -10.55 2.63
CA ILE A 239 33.26 -9.84 3.17
C ILE A 239 32.47 -10.74 4.11
N LEU A 240 32.25 -12.01 3.71
CA LEU A 240 31.54 -13.00 4.51
C LEU A 240 32.26 -13.25 5.84
N GLN A 241 33.57 -13.50 5.81
CA GLN A 241 34.37 -13.76 7.01
C GLN A 241 34.42 -12.55 7.96
N MET A 242 34.47 -11.33 7.41
CA MET A 242 34.46 -10.11 8.22
C MET A 242 33.13 -9.88 8.93
N ASN A 243 32.01 -10.13 8.27
CA ASN A 243 30.69 -9.83 8.83
C ASN A 243 30.06 -11.03 9.56
N PHE A 244 30.43 -12.25 9.18
CA PHE A 244 29.89 -13.50 9.71
C PHE A 244 31.00 -14.50 10.06
N PRO A 245 31.90 -14.17 11.04
CA PRO A 245 33.11 -14.96 11.33
C PRO A 245 32.85 -16.40 11.81
N LYS A 246 31.62 -16.70 12.24
CA LYS A 246 31.23 -18.04 12.70
C LYS A 246 30.63 -18.92 11.58
N GLU A 247 30.44 -18.34 10.40
CA GLU A 247 29.83 -19.06 9.26
C GLU A 247 30.90 -19.67 8.36
N HIS A 248 30.67 -20.92 7.97
CA HIS A 248 31.51 -21.65 7.00
C HIS A 248 30.77 -21.76 5.66
N VAL A 249 31.49 -21.68 4.54
CA VAL A 249 30.95 -21.71 3.16
C VAL A 249 31.37 -22.98 2.45
#